data_3e5fd8427ac305e5fb394e3c0ff34515
#
_entry.id   3e5fd8427ac305e5fb394e3c0ff34515
#
_cell.length_a   1.000
_cell.length_b   1.000
_cell.length_c   1.000
_cell.angle_alpha   90.00
_cell.angle_beta   90.00
_cell.angle_gamma   90.00
#
_symmetry.space_group_name_H-M   'P 1'
#
loop_
_entity.id
_entity.type
_entity.pdbx_description
1 polymer ?
#
loop_
_entity_poly.entity_id
_entity_poly.type
_entity_poly.pdbx_seq_one_letter_code
_entity_poly.pdbx_strand_id
1 'polypeptide(L)'
;MNKKLLAAVCLAAAATLNTAWAENYTSGDGRYAEPDFDRQMTQAEAENVKADGKTRSGEEIDAAQSEPLPITMTGDYASYDSVSGDFVAEGNVVITQGNETLKTVRAEGNMKTGDVWLKEGGTLVEPKSIMNGEWAYYNFNTKTGEIKKIEGKGNKDFFKAPHATIYPDKMVVDQGGVTTRCPAKEHTPCLSIKAKTFEIYPKEKMVAHDVQVFVKGTHVYSRDTWVNELGKDSGARIMPSIGYDGDDDKGTYIKIKYDYDIDEKTNVHAELPYYSKGHFKPVVEVKHDQRNYYLTYQSGWEEEDDEWVDKKNEIGFYYKPHYFIDGIPVTYRLYAHRGLWKNDETGRQSWHTEYGAYLSHDRIYLFNTKNTFLDLTIGKKWVNESLTDETRSTMMYYGTLGQKLGSKWYTWAGYYREKVTSDLYDLGQPDMERELRNGISYKPDDRNTFSIVNRYDMGQHENYETIYTWRHRFCCWAITFEYEHAHTAKEDTQWNIKYEFLNW
;
A
#
# COMPACT_ATOMS: atom_id res chain seq x y z
N MET A 1 18.50 5.12 25.98
CA MET A 1 17.36 4.45 25.31
C MET A 1 17.57 2.94 25.45
N ASN A 2 16.63 2.25 26.05
CA ASN A 2 16.84 0.87 26.53
C ASN A 2 16.80 -0.10 25.32
N LYS A 3 17.87 -0.90 25.09
CA LYS A 3 17.95 -1.86 23.97
C LYS A 3 16.75 -2.83 23.89
N LYS A 4 16.09 -3.08 25.02
CA LYS A 4 14.87 -3.90 25.09
C LYS A 4 13.63 -3.21 24.49
N LEU A 5 13.55 -1.89 24.54
CA LEU A 5 12.43 -1.13 23.94
C LEU A 5 12.57 -1.09 22.40
N LEU A 6 13.78 -0.94 21.90
CA LEU A 6 14.08 -1.00 20.47
C LEU A 6 13.79 -2.40 19.91
N ALA A 7 14.11 -3.45 20.67
CA ALA A 7 13.81 -4.83 20.30
C ALA A 7 12.30 -5.11 20.30
N ALA A 8 11.51 -4.54 21.21
CA ALA A 8 10.06 -4.69 21.24
C ALA A 8 9.38 -4.01 20.05
N VAL A 9 9.87 -2.84 19.62
CA VAL A 9 9.39 -2.13 18.42
C VAL A 9 9.76 -2.91 17.15
N CYS A 10 10.95 -3.52 17.09
CA CYS A 10 11.35 -4.35 15.96
C CYS A 10 10.60 -5.70 15.91
N LEU A 11 10.17 -6.24 17.05
CA LEU A 11 9.39 -7.48 17.15
C LEU A 11 7.96 -7.32 16.62
N ALA A 12 7.35 -6.16 16.84
CA ALA A 12 6.06 -5.82 16.27
C ALA A 12 6.11 -5.73 14.73
N ALA A 13 7.25 -5.31 14.16
CA ALA A 13 7.45 -5.12 12.73
C ALA A 13 7.63 -6.45 11.94
N ALA A 14 7.95 -7.55 12.61
CA ALA A 14 8.24 -8.83 11.95
C ALA A 14 6.99 -9.63 11.53
N ALA A 15 5.78 -9.17 11.85
CA ALA A 15 4.55 -9.96 11.73
C ALA A 15 3.68 -9.65 10.51
N THR A 16 4.08 -8.76 9.56
CA THR A 16 3.09 -8.29 8.59
C THR A 16 3.59 -8.09 7.17
N LEU A 17 2.80 -8.56 6.24
CA LEU A 17 3.00 -8.49 4.78
C LEU A 17 1.72 -8.06 4.04
N ASN A 18 1.87 -7.05 3.20
CA ASN A 18 1.04 -6.62 2.04
C ASN A 18 -0.14 -5.68 2.24
N THR A 19 -0.15 -4.63 1.60
CA THR A 19 -0.55 -4.07 0.31
C THR A 19 -0.57 -2.55 0.35
N ALA A 20 -0.16 -1.89 -0.75
CA ALA A 20 -0.33 -0.46 -0.91
C ALA A 20 -1.82 -0.17 -1.17
N TRP A 21 -2.44 0.57 -0.29
CA TRP A 21 -3.74 1.19 -0.52
C TRP A 21 -3.52 2.60 -1.05
N ALA A 22 -4.28 2.94 -2.08
CA ALA A 22 -4.47 4.34 -2.43
C ALA A 22 -5.06 5.03 -1.20
N GLU A 23 -4.38 6.03 -0.68
CA GLU A 23 -4.88 6.86 0.40
C GLU A 23 -6.21 7.45 -0.04
N ASN A 24 -7.26 7.04 0.66
CA ASN A 24 -8.56 7.66 0.50
C ASN A 24 -8.47 9.07 1.08
N TYR A 25 -9.02 10.03 0.36
CA TYR A 25 -9.32 11.36 0.86
C TYR A 25 -10.32 11.24 2.03
N THR A 26 -9.82 10.97 3.21
CA THR A 26 -10.58 11.11 4.44
C THR A 26 -9.64 11.64 5.49
N SER A 27 -9.99 12.82 5.97
CA SER A 27 -9.50 13.48 7.17
C SER A 27 -8.02 13.94 7.24
N GLY A 28 -7.87 15.09 7.75
CA GLY A 28 -6.78 15.70 8.46
C GLY A 28 -5.41 15.86 7.74
N ASP A 29 -4.82 14.82 7.26
CA ASP A 29 -3.48 14.84 6.64
C ASP A 29 -3.46 15.16 5.13
N GLY A 30 -4.61 15.40 4.51
CA GLY A 30 -4.72 15.74 3.08
C GLY A 30 -4.33 17.19 2.73
N ARG A 31 -4.03 18.01 3.72
CA ARG A 31 -3.78 19.45 3.54
C ARG A 31 -2.62 19.77 2.61
N TYR A 32 -1.63 18.87 2.53
CA TYR A 32 -0.39 19.11 1.80
C TYR A 32 -0.09 18.10 0.70
N ALA A 33 -1.04 17.21 0.40
CA ALA A 33 -0.82 16.17 -0.58
C ALA A 33 -0.56 16.76 -1.97
N GLU A 34 0.60 16.41 -2.53
CA GLU A 34 0.90 16.62 -3.94
C GLU A 34 -0.17 15.87 -4.77
N PRO A 35 -0.71 16.47 -5.86
CA PRO A 35 -1.64 15.75 -6.73
C PRO A 35 -1.04 14.43 -7.19
N ASP A 36 -1.83 13.38 -7.21
CA ASP A 36 -1.37 12.10 -7.76
C ASP A 36 -1.17 12.22 -9.27
N PHE A 37 0.07 12.48 -9.68
CA PHE A 37 0.47 12.60 -11.08
C PHE A 37 0.40 11.27 -11.84
N ASP A 38 0.44 10.15 -11.13
CA ASP A 38 0.40 8.81 -11.70
C ASP A 38 -0.97 8.15 -11.53
N ARG A 39 -1.98 8.92 -11.10
CA ARG A 39 -3.35 8.45 -10.93
C ARG A 39 -3.79 7.69 -12.19
N GLN A 40 -3.93 6.40 -12.05
CA GLN A 40 -4.62 5.56 -13.01
C GLN A 40 -6.13 5.78 -12.83
N MET A 41 -6.94 5.19 -13.72
CA MET A 41 -8.41 5.25 -13.61
C MET A 41 -8.86 5.09 -12.16
N THR A 42 -9.80 5.91 -11.71
CA THR A 42 -10.42 5.71 -10.39
C THR A 42 -11.01 4.32 -10.32
N GLN A 43 -11.20 3.81 -9.11
CA GLN A 43 -11.79 2.49 -8.92
C GLN A 43 -13.19 2.40 -9.56
N ALA A 44 -13.97 3.53 -9.54
CA ALA A 44 -15.25 3.64 -10.22
C ALA A 44 -15.11 3.58 -11.75
N GLU A 45 -14.12 4.28 -12.31
CA GLU A 45 -13.81 4.22 -13.74
C GLU A 45 -13.43 2.80 -14.16
N ALA A 46 -12.59 2.11 -13.36
CA ALA A 46 -12.19 0.73 -13.61
C ALA A 46 -13.34 -0.26 -13.49
N GLU A 47 -14.26 -0.06 -12.54
CA GLU A 47 -15.45 -0.91 -12.36
C GLU A 47 -16.46 -0.69 -13.49
N ASN A 48 -16.66 0.54 -13.95
CA ASN A 48 -17.56 0.83 -15.05
C ASN A 48 -17.02 0.35 -16.41
N VAL A 49 -15.71 0.47 -16.65
CA VAL A 49 -15.05 -0.11 -17.83
C VAL A 49 -15.18 -1.64 -17.83
N LYS A 50 -15.10 -2.28 -16.68
CA LYS A 50 -15.35 -3.73 -16.55
C LYS A 50 -16.81 -4.11 -16.78
N ALA A 51 -17.75 -3.21 -16.47
CA ALA A 51 -19.18 -3.44 -16.72
C ALA A 51 -19.52 -3.32 -18.21
N ASP A 52 -18.92 -2.38 -18.94
CA ASP A 52 -19.12 -2.16 -20.37
C ASP A 52 -18.28 -3.10 -21.26
N GLY A 53 -17.08 -3.38 -20.85
CA GLY A 53 -16.26 -4.40 -21.49
C GLY A 53 -16.75 -5.77 -21.08
N LYS A 54 -17.38 -6.51 -21.99
CA LYS A 54 -17.78 -7.91 -21.85
C LYS A 54 -16.63 -8.88 -21.51
N THR A 55 -15.72 -8.49 -20.69
CA THR A 55 -14.81 -9.36 -19.98
C THR A 55 -15.53 -9.77 -18.71
N ARG A 56 -16.22 -10.89 -18.77
CA ARG A 56 -16.55 -11.72 -17.62
C ARG A 56 -15.27 -12.04 -16.85
N SER A 57 -14.82 -11.11 -16.05
CA SER A 57 -13.84 -11.40 -15.00
C SER A 57 -14.62 -11.61 -13.71
N GLY A 58 -15.13 -12.77 -13.52
CA GLY A 58 -15.93 -13.09 -12.34
C GLY A 58 -16.58 -14.44 -12.38
N GLU A 59 -16.44 -15.16 -13.47
CA GLU A 59 -16.50 -16.60 -13.35
C GLU A 59 -15.14 -17.00 -12.73
N GLU A 60 -15.14 -17.32 -11.43
CA GLU A 60 -14.33 -18.42 -10.96
C GLU A 60 -14.44 -19.47 -12.04
N ILE A 61 -13.36 -19.70 -12.77
CA ILE A 61 -13.20 -20.94 -13.48
C ILE A 61 -13.16 -21.92 -12.31
N ASP A 62 -14.31 -22.51 -12.02
CA ASP A 62 -14.36 -23.72 -11.22
C ASP A 62 -13.17 -24.55 -11.68
N ALA A 63 -12.35 -24.97 -10.74
CA ALA A 63 -11.22 -25.88 -10.98
C ALA A 63 -11.72 -27.28 -11.38
N ALA A 64 -12.87 -27.34 -12.05
CA ALA A 64 -13.46 -28.48 -12.70
C ALA A 64 -12.78 -28.64 -14.06
N GLN A 65 -11.68 -29.45 -14.07
CA GLN A 65 -11.19 -30.13 -15.26
C GLN A 65 -10.91 -29.25 -16.47
N SER A 66 -9.99 -28.25 -16.34
CA SER A 66 -9.27 -27.77 -17.49
C SER A 66 -8.25 -28.84 -17.90
N GLU A 67 -8.31 -29.31 -19.14
CA GLU A 67 -7.23 -30.10 -19.70
C GLU A 67 -5.89 -29.39 -19.44
N PRO A 68 -4.82 -30.12 -19.05
CA PRO A 68 -3.54 -29.51 -18.78
C PRO A 68 -3.10 -28.68 -19.99
N LEU A 69 -2.77 -27.41 -19.78
CA LEU A 69 -2.31 -26.51 -20.83
C LEU A 69 -1.11 -27.14 -21.55
N PRO A 70 -1.03 -27.05 -22.88
CA PRO A 70 0.05 -27.66 -23.63
C PRO A 70 1.41 -27.09 -23.20
N ILE A 71 2.37 -27.99 -23.01
CA ILE A 71 3.76 -27.61 -22.78
C ILE A 71 4.43 -27.43 -24.14
N THR A 72 5.05 -26.26 -24.34
CA THR A 72 5.88 -25.99 -25.51
C THR A 72 7.34 -25.88 -25.10
N MET A 73 8.24 -26.44 -25.86
CA MET A 73 9.67 -26.36 -25.64
C MET A 73 10.37 -25.91 -26.91
N THR A 74 11.26 -24.93 -26.78
CA THR A 74 12.13 -24.44 -27.87
C THR A 74 13.57 -24.43 -27.39
N GLY A 75 14.51 -24.54 -28.29
CA GLY A 75 15.95 -24.52 -28.04
C GLY A 75 16.70 -24.44 -29.35
N ASP A 76 18.02 -24.20 -29.31
CA ASP A 76 18.87 -24.17 -30.51
C ASP A 76 19.00 -25.57 -31.10
N TYR A 77 18.98 -26.59 -30.24
CA TYR A 77 18.95 -28.00 -30.61
C TYR A 77 17.94 -28.74 -29.75
N ALA A 78 17.18 -29.65 -30.35
CA ALA A 78 16.30 -30.56 -29.64
C ALA A 78 16.30 -31.95 -30.31
N SER A 79 16.39 -33.01 -29.53
CA SER A 79 16.25 -34.38 -29.98
C SER A 79 15.22 -35.12 -29.12
N TYR A 80 14.45 -35.99 -29.74
CA TYR A 80 13.47 -36.85 -29.12
C TYR A 80 13.49 -38.24 -29.70
N ASP A 81 13.60 -39.24 -28.85
CA ASP A 81 13.48 -40.65 -29.24
C ASP A 81 12.06 -41.15 -28.96
N SER A 82 11.30 -41.43 -29.99
CA SER A 82 9.91 -41.89 -29.86
C SER A 82 9.78 -43.29 -29.26
N VAL A 83 10.86 -44.11 -29.32
CA VAL A 83 10.89 -45.49 -28.81
C VAL A 83 11.17 -45.49 -27.30
N SER A 84 12.21 -44.82 -26.84
CA SER A 84 12.53 -44.72 -25.42
C SER A 84 11.73 -43.65 -24.72
N GLY A 85 11.36 -42.58 -25.39
CA GLY A 85 10.72 -41.38 -24.82
C GLY A 85 11.74 -40.34 -24.34
N ASP A 86 13.04 -40.60 -24.53
CA ASP A 86 14.07 -39.69 -24.06
C ASP A 86 14.13 -38.43 -24.93
N PHE A 87 14.39 -37.30 -24.28
CA PHE A 87 14.63 -36.03 -24.98
C PHE A 87 15.81 -35.28 -24.40
N VAL A 88 16.44 -34.50 -25.24
CA VAL A 88 17.47 -33.52 -24.89
C VAL A 88 17.18 -32.23 -25.64
N ALA A 89 17.20 -31.11 -24.95
CA ALA A 89 17.16 -29.77 -25.54
C ALA A 89 18.36 -28.97 -25.04
N GLU A 90 19.04 -28.27 -25.94
CA GLU A 90 20.27 -27.52 -25.67
C GLU A 90 20.25 -26.14 -26.33
N GLY A 91 20.91 -25.18 -25.70
CA GLY A 91 21.06 -23.81 -26.16
C GLY A 91 19.75 -23.02 -26.09
N ASN A 92 19.73 -21.97 -25.28
CA ASN A 92 18.57 -21.07 -25.15
C ASN A 92 17.23 -21.80 -24.95
N VAL A 93 17.22 -22.86 -24.14
CA VAL A 93 16.04 -23.69 -23.94
C VAL A 93 14.99 -22.88 -23.17
N VAL A 94 13.79 -22.79 -23.76
CA VAL A 94 12.61 -22.14 -23.15
C VAL A 94 11.46 -23.13 -23.15
N ILE A 95 10.97 -23.46 -21.98
CA ILE A 95 9.79 -24.31 -21.76
C ILE A 95 8.67 -23.44 -21.21
N THR A 96 7.50 -23.46 -21.85
CA THR A 96 6.34 -22.67 -21.43
C THR A 96 5.11 -23.54 -21.20
N GLN A 97 4.38 -23.25 -20.14
CA GLN A 97 3.07 -23.81 -19.86
C GLN A 97 2.16 -22.70 -19.31
N GLY A 98 1.17 -22.27 -20.06
CA GLY A 98 0.34 -21.13 -19.68
C GLY A 98 1.16 -19.85 -19.48
N ASN A 99 1.12 -19.29 -18.27
CA ASN A 99 1.86 -18.08 -17.90
C ASN A 99 3.22 -18.36 -17.23
N GLU A 100 3.64 -19.63 -17.18
CA GLU A 100 4.90 -20.06 -16.59
C GLU A 100 5.94 -20.25 -17.69
N THR A 101 7.14 -19.78 -17.46
CA THR A 101 8.26 -19.90 -18.40
C THR A 101 9.51 -20.36 -17.65
N LEU A 102 10.03 -21.52 -18.03
CA LEU A 102 11.31 -22.02 -17.55
C LEU A 102 12.39 -21.77 -18.62
N LYS A 103 13.47 -21.15 -18.24
CA LYS A 103 14.64 -20.87 -19.09
C LYS A 103 15.85 -21.64 -18.57
N THR A 104 16.54 -22.35 -19.43
CA THR A 104 17.75 -23.10 -19.07
C THR A 104 18.68 -23.21 -20.27
N VAL A 105 19.92 -23.59 -20.03
CA VAL A 105 20.90 -23.88 -21.10
C VAL A 105 20.66 -25.28 -21.65
N ARG A 106 20.28 -26.24 -20.78
CA ARG A 106 20.06 -27.64 -21.15
C ARG A 106 18.96 -28.27 -20.30
N ALA A 107 18.04 -28.96 -20.97
CA ALA A 107 17.03 -29.82 -20.35
C ALA A 107 17.14 -31.22 -20.93
N GLU A 108 17.12 -32.23 -20.10
CA GLU A 108 17.08 -33.64 -20.53
C GLU A 108 16.04 -34.39 -19.71
N GLY A 109 15.45 -35.41 -20.29
CA GLY A 109 14.42 -36.17 -19.57
C GLY A 109 13.79 -37.27 -20.40
N ASN A 110 12.69 -37.79 -19.86
CA ASN A 110 11.94 -38.85 -20.54
C ASN A 110 10.42 -38.54 -20.45
N MET A 111 9.80 -38.35 -21.61
CA MET A 111 8.37 -38.01 -21.71
C MET A 111 7.43 -39.13 -21.29
N LYS A 112 7.87 -40.40 -21.28
CA LYS A 112 7.05 -41.54 -20.87
C LYS A 112 7.04 -41.69 -19.37
N THR A 113 8.18 -41.52 -18.69
CA THR A 113 8.29 -41.56 -17.22
C THR A 113 7.94 -40.24 -16.59
N GLY A 114 7.97 -39.13 -17.33
CA GLY A 114 7.71 -37.78 -16.86
C GLY A 114 8.89 -37.09 -16.16
N ASP A 115 10.08 -37.71 -16.26
CA ASP A 115 11.28 -37.17 -15.61
C ASP A 115 11.93 -36.06 -16.41
N VAL A 116 12.35 -34.99 -15.76
CA VAL A 116 13.10 -33.87 -16.32
C VAL A 116 14.23 -33.45 -15.39
N TRP A 117 15.41 -33.27 -15.95
CA TRP A 117 16.62 -32.80 -15.27
C TRP A 117 17.12 -31.49 -15.88
N LEU A 118 17.44 -30.52 -15.02
CA LEU A 118 18.12 -29.28 -15.34
C LEU A 118 19.46 -29.28 -14.60
N LYS A 119 20.45 -29.99 -15.18
CA LYS A 119 21.73 -30.22 -14.51
C LYS A 119 22.58 -28.95 -14.41
N GLU A 120 22.37 -28.02 -15.34
CA GLU A 120 23.03 -26.72 -15.39
C GLU A 120 22.19 -25.60 -14.81
N GLY A 121 21.12 -25.99 -14.08
CA GLY A 121 20.18 -25.08 -13.46
C GLY A 121 19.19 -24.44 -14.43
N GLY A 122 18.43 -23.49 -13.91
CA GLY A 122 17.42 -22.78 -14.68
C GLY A 122 16.75 -21.65 -13.92
N THR A 123 16.01 -20.86 -14.68
CA THR A 123 15.19 -19.76 -14.16
C THR A 123 13.73 -20.01 -14.49
N LEU A 124 12.91 -20.17 -13.45
CA LEU A 124 11.45 -20.20 -13.58
C LEU A 124 10.91 -18.77 -13.42
N VAL A 125 10.11 -18.34 -14.38
CA VAL A 125 9.43 -17.05 -14.38
C VAL A 125 7.93 -17.30 -14.37
N GLU A 126 7.28 -16.79 -13.35
CA GLU A 126 5.83 -16.76 -13.16
C GLU A 126 5.35 -15.31 -13.10
N PRO A 127 4.04 -15.00 -13.21
CA PRO A 127 3.54 -13.63 -13.21
C PRO A 127 3.96 -12.77 -12.03
N LYS A 128 4.18 -13.39 -10.86
CA LYS A 128 4.54 -12.69 -9.60
C LYS A 128 5.81 -13.21 -8.95
N SER A 129 6.53 -14.15 -9.61
CA SER A 129 7.75 -14.74 -9.05
C SER A 129 8.82 -15.00 -10.10
N ILE A 130 10.07 -14.95 -9.66
CA ILE A 130 11.24 -15.38 -10.41
C ILE A 130 12.08 -16.25 -9.49
N MET A 131 12.41 -17.47 -9.92
CA MET A 131 13.13 -18.45 -9.14
C MET A 131 14.29 -19.00 -9.94
N ASN A 132 15.48 -18.99 -9.37
CA ASN A 132 16.69 -19.57 -9.94
C ASN A 132 17.11 -20.79 -9.13
N GLY A 133 17.55 -21.85 -9.77
CA GLY A 133 18.16 -23.02 -9.16
C GLY A 133 19.42 -23.41 -9.90
N GLU A 134 20.46 -23.84 -9.20
CA GLU A 134 21.71 -24.30 -9.85
C GLU A 134 21.55 -25.74 -10.39
N TRP A 135 20.63 -26.49 -9.89
CA TRP A 135 20.28 -27.83 -10.33
C TRP A 135 18.84 -28.14 -9.96
N ALA A 136 18.08 -28.81 -10.85
CA ALA A 136 16.72 -29.23 -10.56
C ALA A 136 16.40 -30.58 -11.22
N TYR A 137 15.57 -31.35 -10.53
CA TYR A 137 14.88 -32.53 -11.03
C TYR A 137 13.39 -32.36 -10.77
N TYR A 138 12.56 -32.74 -11.73
CA TYR A 138 11.11 -32.76 -11.57
C TYR A 138 10.48 -33.90 -12.34
N ASN A 139 9.50 -34.58 -11.74
CA ASN A 139 8.71 -35.59 -12.41
C ASN A 139 7.27 -35.11 -12.56
N PHE A 140 6.84 -34.92 -13.79
CA PHE A 140 5.51 -34.41 -14.12
C PHE A 140 4.37 -35.36 -13.78
N ASN A 141 4.61 -36.68 -13.79
CA ASN A 141 3.59 -37.71 -13.50
C ASN A 141 3.30 -37.77 -11.99
N THR A 142 4.35 -37.76 -11.18
CA THR A 142 4.24 -37.81 -9.71
C THR A 142 4.13 -36.45 -9.05
N LYS A 143 4.43 -35.35 -9.80
CA LYS A 143 4.52 -33.97 -9.31
C LYS A 143 5.50 -33.82 -8.14
N THR A 144 6.60 -34.58 -8.20
CA THR A 144 7.67 -34.53 -7.20
C THR A 144 8.95 -34.02 -7.81
N GLY A 145 9.83 -33.41 -7.01
CA GLY A 145 11.08 -32.89 -7.50
C GLY A 145 12.04 -32.45 -6.41
N GLU A 146 13.20 -31.98 -6.84
CA GLU A 146 14.28 -31.50 -5.98
C GLU A 146 14.96 -30.31 -6.67
N ILE A 147 15.27 -29.26 -5.90
CA ILE A 147 16.00 -28.08 -6.40
C ILE A 147 17.15 -27.79 -5.44
N LYS A 148 18.34 -27.55 -5.99
CA LYS A 148 19.53 -27.18 -5.21
C LYS A 148 19.91 -25.73 -5.44
N LYS A 149 20.34 -25.08 -4.36
CA LYS A 149 20.73 -23.66 -4.32
C LYS A 149 19.69 -22.76 -4.97
N ILE A 150 18.50 -22.80 -4.41
CA ILE A 150 17.37 -21.98 -4.84
C ILE A 150 17.50 -20.55 -4.33
N GLU A 151 17.30 -19.60 -5.20
CA GLU A 151 17.13 -18.19 -4.83
C GLU A 151 16.12 -17.51 -5.76
N GLY A 152 15.41 -16.53 -5.24
CA GLY A 152 14.41 -15.86 -6.06
C GLY A 152 13.69 -14.74 -5.36
N LYS A 153 12.66 -14.27 -6.04
CA LYS A 153 11.73 -13.27 -5.57
C LYS A 153 10.31 -13.75 -5.86
N GLY A 154 9.50 -13.86 -4.83
CA GLY A 154 8.06 -14.10 -4.93
C GLY A 154 7.29 -12.91 -4.37
N ASN A 155 6.43 -12.26 -5.17
CA ASN A 155 5.78 -11.00 -4.82
C ASN A 155 6.81 -9.92 -4.38
N LYS A 156 6.84 -9.61 -3.09
CA LYS A 156 7.78 -8.65 -2.49
C LYS A 156 8.94 -9.30 -1.74
N ASP A 157 8.89 -10.63 -1.56
CA ASP A 157 9.83 -11.38 -0.72
C ASP A 157 10.96 -11.97 -1.56
N PHE A 158 12.19 -11.73 -1.16
CA PHE A 158 13.39 -12.42 -1.64
C PHE A 158 13.64 -13.62 -0.75
N PHE A 159 13.96 -14.74 -1.36
CA PHE A 159 14.25 -15.96 -0.63
C PHE A 159 15.50 -16.64 -1.17
N LYS A 160 16.16 -17.37 -0.28
CA LYS A 160 17.33 -18.16 -0.59
C LYS A 160 17.41 -19.41 0.29
N ALA A 161 17.68 -20.56 -0.33
CA ALA A 161 17.81 -21.82 0.38
C ALA A 161 18.83 -22.75 -0.32
N PRO A 162 19.55 -23.60 0.42
CA PRO A 162 20.46 -24.57 -0.18
C PRO A 162 19.74 -25.67 -0.95
N HIS A 163 18.57 -26.08 -0.47
CA HIS A 163 17.84 -27.22 -0.97
C HIS A 163 16.32 -27.10 -0.75
N ALA A 164 15.55 -27.59 -1.71
CA ALA A 164 14.10 -27.73 -1.59
C ALA A 164 13.62 -29.02 -2.24
N THR A 165 12.68 -29.70 -1.59
CA THR A 165 11.98 -30.89 -2.12
C THR A 165 10.55 -30.49 -2.48
N ILE A 166 10.11 -30.88 -3.68
CA ILE A 166 8.76 -30.62 -4.20
C ILE A 166 7.90 -31.88 -3.98
N TYR A 167 6.77 -31.71 -3.39
CA TYR A 167 5.70 -32.72 -3.23
C TYR A 167 4.46 -32.27 -4.01
N PRO A 168 3.48 -33.15 -4.26
CA PRO A 168 2.29 -32.80 -5.04
C PRO A 168 1.46 -31.65 -4.44
N ASP A 169 1.53 -31.46 -3.13
CA ASP A 169 0.73 -30.52 -2.36
C ASP A 169 1.57 -29.40 -1.69
N LYS A 170 2.89 -29.57 -1.61
CA LYS A 170 3.77 -28.61 -0.95
C LYS A 170 5.20 -28.63 -1.46
N MET A 171 5.94 -27.58 -1.12
CA MET A 171 7.40 -27.55 -1.24
C MET A 171 8.01 -27.48 0.18
N VAL A 172 9.07 -28.23 0.42
CA VAL A 172 9.77 -28.26 1.71
C VAL A 172 11.22 -27.83 1.50
N VAL A 173 11.61 -26.74 2.18
CA VAL A 173 13.00 -26.34 2.35
C VAL A 173 13.49 -26.96 3.66
N ASP A 174 14.42 -27.90 3.60
CA ASP A 174 14.80 -28.77 4.72
C ASP A 174 16.22 -28.53 5.28
N GLN A 175 17.04 -27.76 4.58
CA GLN A 175 18.44 -27.47 4.99
C GLN A 175 18.65 -26.00 5.40
N GLY A 176 17.59 -25.39 5.88
CA GLY A 176 17.57 -23.97 6.22
C GLY A 176 17.29 -23.06 5.05
N GLY A 177 16.74 -21.91 5.35
CA GLY A 177 16.44 -20.89 4.37
C GLY A 177 16.39 -19.51 4.99
N VAL A 178 16.43 -18.50 4.14
CA VAL A 178 16.29 -17.12 4.54
C VAL A 178 15.31 -16.43 3.61
N THR A 179 14.42 -15.62 4.21
CA THR A 179 13.56 -14.71 3.48
C THR A 179 13.71 -13.29 3.98
N THR A 180 13.56 -12.33 3.08
CA THR A 180 13.64 -10.90 3.38
C THR A 180 12.89 -10.11 2.32
N ARG A 181 12.34 -8.96 2.68
CA ARG A 181 11.80 -7.97 1.73
C ARG A 181 12.82 -6.96 1.26
N CYS A 182 13.95 -6.92 1.91
CA CYS A 182 15.07 -6.07 1.52
C CYS A 182 15.78 -6.66 0.30
N PRO A 183 15.86 -5.98 -0.85
CA PRO A 183 16.61 -6.45 -2.01
C PRO A 183 18.10 -6.62 -1.73
N ALA A 184 18.64 -6.00 -0.69
CA ALA A 184 19.95 -6.21 -0.05
C ALA A 184 21.13 -6.45 -1.01
N LYS A 185 21.17 -5.77 -2.14
CA LYS A 185 22.23 -5.96 -3.15
C LYS A 185 23.61 -5.48 -2.65
N GLU A 186 23.63 -4.47 -1.77
CA GLU A 186 24.83 -3.75 -1.35
C GLU A 186 25.00 -3.66 0.16
N HIS A 187 24.09 -4.24 0.95
CA HIS A 187 24.13 -4.18 2.41
C HIS A 187 23.42 -5.39 3.03
N THR A 188 23.71 -5.66 4.31
CA THR A 188 22.98 -6.67 5.08
C THR A 188 21.48 -6.31 5.13
N PRO A 189 20.58 -7.28 4.91
CA PRO A 189 19.14 -7.03 4.97
C PRO A 189 18.73 -6.31 6.24
N CYS A 190 17.86 -5.30 6.11
CA CYS A 190 17.35 -4.56 7.26
C CYS A 190 16.58 -5.46 8.21
N LEU A 191 15.77 -6.39 7.64
CA LEU A 191 15.16 -7.51 8.34
C LEU A 191 15.34 -8.77 7.50
N SER A 192 15.65 -9.87 8.14
CA SER A 192 15.60 -11.20 7.53
C SER A 192 15.05 -12.21 8.53
N ILE A 193 14.33 -13.16 7.99
CA ILE A 193 13.81 -14.32 8.73
C ILE A 193 14.56 -15.55 8.24
N LYS A 194 15.19 -16.24 9.15
CA LYS A 194 15.80 -17.54 8.90
C LYS A 194 14.99 -18.61 9.58
N ALA A 195 14.84 -19.75 8.96
CA ALA A 195 14.26 -20.93 9.59
C ALA A 195 15.02 -22.17 9.17
N LYS A 196 14.99 -23.18 10.01
CA LYS A 196 15.58 -24.48 9.72
C LYS A 196 14.83 -25.20 8.62
N THR A 197 13.50 -25.09 8.63
CA THR A 197 12.62 -25.72 7.67
C THR A 197 11.49 -24.75 7.29
N PHE A 198 11.15 -24.70 5.99
CA PHE A 198 9.93 -24.05 5.51
C PHE A 198 9.09 -25.08 4.77
N GLU A 199 7.82 -25.19 5.12
CA GLU A 199 6.81 -25.91 4.35
C GLU A 199 5.91 -24.89 3.65
N ILE A 200 5.88 -24.89 2.34
CA ILE A 200 5.13 -23.93 1.53
C ILE A 200 4.00 -24.69 0.84
N TYR A 201 2.78 -24.42 1.24
CA TYR A 201 1.55 -24.88 0.61
C TYR A 201 1.08 -23.79 -0.34
N PRO A 202 1.22 -23.97 -1.67
CA PRO A 202 0.93 -22.92 -2.65
C PRO A 202 -0.50 -22.38 -2.51
N LYS A 203 -0.63 -21.05 -2.47
CA LYS A 203 -1.91 -20.32 -2.31
C LYS A 203 -2.64 -20.57 -0.98
N GLU A 204 -2.07 -21.29 -0.05
CA GLU A 204 -2.67 -21.58 1.25
C GLU A 204 -1.86 -20.95 2.39
N LYS A 205 -0.69 -21.51 2.70
CA LYS A 205 0.12 -21.09 3.84
C LYS A 205 1.60 -21.46 3.69
N MET A 206 2.43 -20.78 4.45
CA MET A 206 3.80 -21.17 4.73
C MET A 206 3.95 -21.44 6.23
N VAL A 207 4.55 -22.58 6.57
CA VAL A 207 4.90 -22.94 7.94
C VAL A 207 6.42 -22.98 8.05
N ALA A 208 6.99 -22.16 8.93
CA ALA A 208 8.43 -22.12 9.20
C ALA A 208 8.69 -22.69 10.60
N HIS A 209 9.75 -23.49 10.74
CA HIS A 209 10.16 -24.09 12.01
C HIS A 209 11.55 -23.63 12.41
N ASP A 210 11.79 -23.49 13.72
CA ASP A 210 13.02 -22.95 14.29
C ASP A 210 13.36 -21.57 13.72
N VAL A 211 12.40 -20.67 13.82
CA VAL A 211 12.47 -19.33 13.22
C VAL A 211 13.32 -18.40 14.03
N GLN A 212 14.22 -17.69 13.35
CA GLN A 212 15.06 -16.64 13.89
C GLN A 212 14.90 -15.36 13.08
N VAL A 213 14.68 -14.25 13.77
CA VAL A 213 14.53 -12.93 13.18
C VAL A 213 15.78 -12.11 13.40
N PHE A 214 16.28 -11.50 12.34
CA PHE A 214 17.48 -10.69 12.35
C PHE A 214 17.19 -9.28 11.87
N VAL A 215 17.65 -8.26 12.59
CA VAL A 215 17.63 -6.86 12.19
C VAL A 215 19.07 -6.43 11.92
N LYS A 216 19.36 -6.01 10.68
CA LYS A 216 20.70 -5.66 10.20
C LYS A 216 21.76 -6.73 10.58
N GLY A 217 21.40 -8.00 10.48
CA GLY A 217 22.25 -9.13 10.79
C GLY A 217 22.37 -9.47 12.27
N THR A 218 21.78 -8.66 13.17
CA THR A 218 21.74 -8.96 14.62
C THR A 218 20.51 -9.78 14.92
N HIS A 219 20.68 -10.93 15.57
CA HIS A 219 19.57 -11.77 16.05
C HIS A 219 18.77 -11.03 17.13
N VAL A 220 17.46 -10.92 16.95
CA VAL A 220 16.58 -10.17 17.86
C VAL A 220 15.45 -11.00 18.46
N TYR A 221 15.05 -12.11 17.78
CA TYR A 221 13.93 -12.92 18.23
C TYR A 221 14.02 -14.34 17.67
N SER A 222 13.53 -15.32 18.44
CA SER A 222 13.34 -16.71 18.01
C SER A 222 11.94 -17.20 18.35
N ARG A 223 11.44 -18.10 17.53
CA ARG A 223 10.16 -18.78 17.74
C ARG A 223 10.21 -20.18 17.15
N ASP A 224 9.59 -21.15 17.80
CA ASP A 224 9.62 -22.55 17.35
C ASP A 224 8.88 -22.73 16.02
N THR A 225 7.73 -22.08 15.86
CA THR A 225 6.91 -22.22 14.66
C THR A 225 6.27 -20.89 14.29
N TRP A 226 6.30 -20.59 12.99
CA TRP A 226 5.65 -19.42 12.40
C TRP A 226 4.77 -19.86 11.23
N VAL A 227 3.51 -19.47 11.24
CA VAL A 227 2.57 -19.73 10.15
C VAL A 227 2.22 -18.41 9.48
N ASN A 228 2.34 -18.37 8.16
CA ASN A 228 1.92 -17.23 7.33
C ASN A 228 0.99 -17.72 6.22
N GLU A 229 -0.17 -17.13 6.09
CA GLU A 229 -1.13 -17.44 5.03
C GLU A 229 -0.67 -16.83 3.70
N LEU A 230 -0.69 -17.64 2.62
CA LEU A 230 -0.19 -17.26 1.28
C LEU A 230 -1.32 -17.15 0.27
N GLY A 231 -2.47 -17.14 0.49
CA GLY A 231 -3.55 -17.14 -0.51
C GLY A 231 -4.46 -15.95 -0.44
N LYS A 232 -4.45 -15.30 0.71
CA LYS A 232 -5.23 -14.10 0.98
C LYS A 232 -4.26 -12.97 1.23
N ASP A 233 -4.58 -11.80 0.75
CA ASP A 233 -3.93 -10.57 1.25
C ASP A 233 -4.33 -10.32 2.74
N SER A 234 -4.74 -11.38 3.43
CA SER A 234 -5.19 -11.40 4.82
C SER A 234 -4.01 -11.67 5.74
N GLY A 235 -3.80 -10.80 6.68
CA GLY A 235 -2.78 -10.91 7.72
C GLY A 235 -2.57 -9.60 8.44
N ALA A 236 -2.08 -9.68 9.68
CA ALA A 236 -1.77 -8.48 10.44
C ALA A 236 -0.53 -7.77 9.87
N ARG A 237 -0.64 -6.49 9.62
CA ARG A 237 0.44 -5.62 9.17
C ARG A 237 0.75 -4.62 10.27
N ILE A 238 2.01 -4.52 10.66
CA ILE A 238 2.45 -3.56 11.69
C ILE A 238 3.50 -2.66 11.08
N MET A 239 3.23 -1.37 11.02
CA MET A 239 4.15 -0.36 10.47
C MET A 239 4.52 0.65 11.56
N PRO A 240 5.71 0.47 12.18
CA PRO A 240 6.19 1.46 13.13
C PRO A 240 6.79 2.67 12.42
N SER A 241 6.58 3.84 12.98
CA SER A 241 7.28 5.07 12.62
C SER A 241 7.72 5.81 13.88
N ILE A 242 8.79 6.57 13.76
CA ILE A 242 9.34 7.40 14.81
C ILE A 242 9.61 8.77 14.19
N GLY A 243 9.32 9.82 14.90
CA GLY A 243 9.55 11.15 14.38
C GLY A 243 9.54 12.23 15.44
N TYR A 244 9.66 13.43 14.97
CA TYR A 244 9.46 14.66 15.71
C TYR A 244 8.50 15.52 14.88
N ASP A 245 7.49 16.03 15.55
CA ASP A 245 6.50 16.95 15.04
C ASP A 245 6.66 18.26 15.82
N GLY A 246 6.77 19.35 15.11
CA GLY A 246 7.04 20.66 15.69
C GLY A 246 5.86 21.28 16.43
N ASP A 247 4.70 20.72 16.21
CA ASP A 247 3.47 21.13 16.84
C ASP A 247 3.56 21.11 18.38
N ASP A 248 2.87 22.08 19.00
CA ASP A 248 2.97 22.33 20.43
C ASP A 248 2.46 21.18 21.28
N ASP A 249 1.57 20.38 20.79
CA ASP A 249 0.99 19.25 21.50
C ASP A 249 1.62 17.89 21.10
N LYS A 250 2.52 17.79 20.13
CA LYS A 250 3.05 16.53 19.65
C LYS A 250 4.47 16.24 20.14
N GLY A 251 5.45 16.94 19.63
CA GLY A 251 6.86 16.70 19.96
C GLY A 251 7.38 15.38 19.38
N THR A 252 8.27 14.70 20.09
CA THR A 252 8.77 13.38 19.66
C THR A 252 7.68 12.32 19.76
N TYR A 253 7.54 11.49 18.71
CA TYR A 253 6.53 10.45 18.71
C TYR A 253 7.04 9.08 18.26
N ILE A 254 6.34 8.06 18.71
CA ILE A 254 6.37 6.70 18.19
C ILE A 254 4.95 6.34 17.80
N LYS A 255 4.73 5.99 16.53
CA LYS A 255 3.42 5.59 16.01
C LYS A 255 3.52 4.15 15.49
N ILE A 256 2.58 3.31 15.87
CA ILE A 256 2.42 1.96 15.35
C ILE A 256 1.09 1.92 14.62
N LYS A 257 1.14 1.68 13.30
CA LYS A 257 -0.05 1.37 12.51
C LYS A 257 -0.22 -0.14 12.44
N TYR A 258 -1.42 -0.59 12.70
CA TYR A 258 -1.81 -1.99 12.67
C TYR A 258 -3.01 -2.18 11.75
N ASP A 259 -2.85 -3.00 10.72
CA ASP A 259 -3.93 -3.39 9.82
C ASP A 259 -4.15 -4.89 9.93
N TYR A 260 -5.40 -5.30 10.01
CA TYR A 260 -5.78 -6.70 10.05
C TYR A 260 -7.03 -6.96 9.20
N ASP A 261 -6.89 -7.80 8.19
CA ASP A 261 -8.01 -8.21 7.36
C ASP A 261 -8.72 -9.39 8.04
N ILE A 262 -9.93 -9.17 8.56
CA ILE A 262 -10.78 -10.22 9.15
C ILE A 262 -11.22 -11.18 8.03
N ASP A 263 -11.63 -10.60 6.90
CA ASP A 263 -12.00 -11.31 5.68
C ASP A 263 -11.70 -10.40 4.45
N GLU A 264 -12.07 -10.84 3.25
CA GLU A 264 -11.85 -10.11 1.99
C GLU A 264 -12.54 -8.75 1.92
N LYS A 265 -13.51 -8.48 2.80
CA LYS A 265 -14.34 -7.29 2.82
C LYS A 265 -14.19 -6.47 4.10
N THR A 266 -13.64 -7.06 5.14
CA THR A 266 -13.60 -6.44 6.47
C THR A 266 -12.17 -6.29 6.93
N ASN A 267 -11.75 -5.05 7.14
CA ASN A 267 -10.44 -4.67 7.66
C ASN A 267 -10.58 -3.95 9.00
N VAL A 268 -9.66 -4.21 9.91
CA VAL A 268 -9.45 -3.44 11.14
C VAL A 268 -8.15 -2.66 10.99
N HIS A 269 -8.25 -1.36 11.09
CA HIS A 269 -7.11 -0.46 11.17
C HIS A 269 -6.98 0.11 12.58
N ALA A 270 -5.78 0.15 13.13
CA ALA A 270 -5.51 0.83 14.38
C ALA A 270 -4.23 1.65 14.27
N GLU A 271 -4.28 2.88 14.74
CA GLU A 271 -3.09 3.70 14.97
C GLU A 271 -2.88 3.88 16.47
N LEU A 272 -1.66 3.62 16.91
CA LEU A 272 -1.27 3.66 18.32
C LEU A 272 -0.09 4.65 18.47
N PRO A 273 -0.33 5.96 18.34
CA PRO A 273 0.69 6.97 18.53
C PRO A 273 0.88 7.29 20.01
N TYR A 274 2.14 7.50 20.39
CA TYR A 274 2.51 8.11 21.65
C TYR A 274 3.37 9.34 21.36
N TYR A 275 2.88 10.49 21.71
CA TYR A 275 3.54 11.78 21.60
C TYR A 275 4.16 12.19 22.92
N SER A 276 5.33 12.82 22.92
CA SER A 276 6.02 13.24 24.14
C SER A 276 5.26 14.34 24.90
N LYS A 277 4.47 15.14 24.20
CA LYS A 277 3.63 16.22 24.76
C LYS A 277 2.15 15.80 24.84
N GLY A 278 1.57 15.32 23.75
CA GLY A 278 0.14 14.92 23.63
C GLY A 278 -0.19 13.53 24.18
N HIS A 279 0.82 12.78 24.66
CA HIS A 279 0.66 11.44 25.23
C HIS A 279 0.09 10.40 24.26
N PHE A 280 -0.74 9.48 24.74
CA PHE A 280 -1.28 8.37 23.98
C PHE A 280 -2.63 8.74 23.34
N LYS A 281 -2.69 8.75 22.01
CA LYS A 281 -3.86 9.15 21.22
C LYS A 281 -4.28 8.02 20.26
N PRO A 282 -4.74 6.86 20.74
CA PRO A 282 -5.08 5.73 19.89
C PRO A 282 -6.36 5.97 19.11
N VAL A 283 -6.40 5.40 17.89
CA VAL A 283 -7.61 5.29 17.07
C VAL A 283 -7.75 3.89 16.51
N VAL A 284 -8.97 3.40 16.43
CA VAL A 284 -9.32 2.12 15.84
C VAL A 284 -10.48 2.33 14.87
N GLU A 285 -10.31 1.84 13.65
CA GLU A 285 -11.35 1.82 12.63
C GLU A 285 -11.63 0.38 12.20
N VAL A 286 -12.89 0.04 12.00
CA VAL A 286 -13.33 -1.18 11.30
C VAL A 286 -14.01 -0.74 10.03
N LYS A 287 -13.50 -1.18 8.89
CA LYS A 287 -14.08 -0.92 7.58
C LYS A 287 -14.64 -2.20 6.98
N HIS A 288 -15.91 -2.13 6.56
CA HIS A 288 -16.55 -3.23 5.83
C HIS A 288 -16.85 -2.78 4.41
N ASP A 289 -16.16 -3.37 3.42
CA ASP A 289 -16.19 -2.97 2.02
C ASP A 289 -17.17 -3.84 1.22
N GLN A 290 -18.08 -3.18 0.49
CA GLN A 290 -19.00 -3.79 -0.44
C GLN A 290 -18.75 -3.23 -1.86
N ARG A 291 -19.36 -3.83 -2.88
CA ARG A 291 -19.16 -3.42 -4.28
C ARG A 291 -19.39 -1.91 -4.48
N ASN A 292 -20.49 -1.39 -3.99
CA ASN A 292 -20.93 -0.01 -4.26
C ASN A 292 -20.77 0.95 -3.09
N TYR A 293 -20.47 0.45 -1.89
CA TYR A 293 -20.33 1.28 -0.70
C TYR A 293 -19.38 0.61 0.31
N TYR A 294 -18.96 1.36 1.30
CA TYR A 294 -18.35 0.81 2.49
C TYR A 294 -18.94 1.44 3.75
N LEU A 295 -18.87 0.69 4.83
CA LEU A 295 -19.23 1.13 6.17
C LEU A 295 -17.97 1.26 7.01
N THR A 296 -17.93 2.27 7.87
CA THR A 296 -16.88 2.40 8.87
C THR A 296 -17.48 2.46 10.27
N TYR A 297 -16.74 1.93 11.22
CA TYR A 297 -16.91 2.19 12.63
C TYR A 297 -15.56 2.64 13.17
N GLN A 298 -15.52 3.84 13.75
CA GLN A 298 -14.30 4.43 14.28
C GLN A 298 -14.48 4.80 15.74
N SER A 299 -13.42 4.63 16.54
CA SER A 299 -13.35 5.14 17.90
C SER A 299 -11.91 5.47 18.26
N GLY A 300 -11.70 6.65 18.83
CA GLY A 300 -10.39 7.11 19.26
C GLY A 300 -10.11 8.57 18.92
N TRP A 301 -8.86 8.91 19.02
CA TRP A 301 -8.38 10.27 18.87
C TRP A 301 -8.03 10.57 17.42
N GLU A 302 -8.49 11.67 16.92
CA GLU A 302 -8.14 12.22 15.61
C GLU A 302 -7.84 13.71 15.77
N GLU A 303 -6.89 14.19 15.01
CA GLU A 303 -6.57 15.60 14.95
C GLU A 303 -7.39 16.24 13.84
N GLU A 304 -8.16 17.21 14.19
CA GLU A 304 -8.98 18.00 13.31
C GLU A 304 -8.63 19.46 13.54
N ASP A 305 -8.09 20.13 12.52
CA ASP A 305 -7.79 21.56 12.54
C ASP A 305 -6.94 21.97 13.75
N ASP A 306 -5.80 21.29 13.93
CA ASP A 306 -4.84 21.45 15.04
C ASP A 306 -5.40 21.18 16.45
N GLU A 307 -6.62 20.64 16.56
CA GLU A 307 -7.23 20.25 17.82
C GLU A 307 -7.45 18.74 17.91
N TRP A 308 -7.18 18.17 19.08
CA TRP A 308 -7.45 16.76 19.33
C TRP A 308 -8.92 16.51 19.65
N VAL A 309 -9.52 15.61 18.87
CA VAL A 309 -10.91 15.19 19.03
C VAL A 309 -10.97 13.71 19.36
N ASP A 310 -11.62 13.39 20.48
CA ASP A 310 -11.97 12.01 20.84
C ASP A 310 -13.29 11.63 20.16
N LYS A 311 -13.22 10.96 19.02
CA LYS A 311 -14.36 10.46 18.24
C LYS A 311 -14.83 9.14 18.85
N LYS A 312 -16.00 9.14 19.48
CA LYS A 312 -16.56 7.95 20.13
C LYS A 312 -17.68 7.35 19.30
N ASN A 313 -17.54 6.05 18.99
CA ASN A 313 -18.58 5.30 18.31
C ASN A 313 -19.08 6.01 17.04
N GLU A 314 -18.16 6.48 16.21
CA GLU A 314 -18.52 7.06 14.93
C GLU A 314 -18.85 5.95 13.93
N ILE A 315 -20.00 6.07 13.27
CA ILE A 315 -20.44 5.18 12.20
C ILE A 315 -20.50 5.98 10.91
N GLY A 316 -19.85 5.47 9.87
CA GLY A 316 -19.82 6.07 8.54
C GLY A 316 -20.43 5.16 7.47
N PHE A 317 -21.13 5.77 6.54
CA PHE A 317 -21.59 5.17 5.29
C PHE A 317 -21.03 5.98 4.13
N TYR A 318 -20.34 5.30 3.20
CA TYR A 318 -19.69 5.94 2.06
C TYR A 318 -20.09 5.20 0.77
N TYR A 319 -20.88 5.87 -0.07
CA TYR A 319 -21.24 5.37 -1.38
C TYR A 319 -20.09 5.68 -2.33
N LYS A 320 -19.52 4.64 -2.93
CA LYS A 320 -18.36 4.77 -3.83
C LYS A 320 -18.69 5.59 -5.07
N PRO A 321 -17.70 6.19 -5.73
CA PRO A 321 -17.95 6.94 -6.95
C PRO A 321 -18.59 6.08 -8.04
N HIS A 322 -19.66 6.60 -8.66
CA HIS A 322 -20.34 6.01 -9.81
C HIS A 322 -20.59 7.08 -10.86
N TYR A 323 -20.61 6.71 -12.13
CA TYR A 323 -20.98 7.65 -13.17
C TYR A 323 -22.41 8.14 -12.99
N PHE A 324 -22.59 9.43 -13.14
CA PHE A 324 -23.91 10.06 -12.99
C PHE A 324 -24.85 9.68 -14.15
N ILE A 325 -24.30 9.62 -15.36
CA ILE A 325 -25.00 9.20 -16.59
C ILE A 325 -23.97 8.48 -17.45
N ASP A 326 -24.36 7.36 -18.07
CA ASP A 326 -23.51 6.62 -19.00
C ASP A 326 -23.03 7.51 -20.16
N GLY A 327 -21.72 7.46 -20.41
CA GLY A 327 -21.07 8.26 -21.45
C GLY A 327 -20.73 9.70 -21.05
N ILE A 328 -21.09 10.15 -19.84
CA ILE A 328 -20.67 11.43 -19.29
C ILE A 328 -19.56 11.18 -18.26
N PRO A 329 -18.36 11.76 -18.43
CA PRO A 329 -17.21 11.51 -17.55
C PRO A 329 -17.32 12.27 -16.22
N VAL A 330 -18.49 12.15 -15.56
CA VAL A 330 -18.78 12.76 -14.26
C VAL A 330 -19.28 11.69 -13.31
N THR A 331 -18.54 11.51 -12.22
CA THR A 331 -18.89 10.59 -11.14
C THR A 331 -19.53 11.35 -9.98
N TYR A 332 -20.42 10.68 -9.26
CA TYR A 332 -20.93 11.17 -7.99
C TYR A 332 -20.55 10.22 -6.86
N ARG A 333 -20.36 10.76 -5.68
CA ARG A 333 -20.19 10.03 -4.42
C ARG A 333 -21.01 10.66 -3.33
N LEU A 334 -21.49 9.83 -2.40
CA LEU A 334 -22.27 10.28 -1.25
C LEU A 334 -21.61 9.73 0.02
N TYR A 335 -21.73 10.46 1.11
CA TYR A 335 -21.30 9.96 2.41
C TYR A 335 -22.18 10.51 3.52
N ALA A 336 -22.20 9.79 4.62
CA ALA A 336 -22.78 10.25 5.88
C ALA A 336 -22.04 9.58 7.02
N HIS A 337 -21.69 10.34 8.05
CA HIS A 337 -21.17 9.78 9.30
C HIS A 337 -21.79 10.46 10.52
N ARG A 338 -21.78 9.75 11.64
CA ARG A 338 -22.27 10.25 12.90
C ARG A 338 -21.51 9.62 14.05
N GLY A 339 -20.99 10.46 14.95
CA GLY A 339 -20.25 10.05 16.12
C GLY A 339 -20.43 11.03 17.28
N LEU A 340 -20.02 10.61 18.46
CA LEU A 340 -19.94 11.47 19.62
C LEU A 340 -18.54 12.04 19.70
N TRP A 341 -18.38 13.32 19.35
CA TRP A 341 -17.11 14.01 19.31
C TRP A 341 -16.88 14.81 20.58
N LYS A 342 -15.70 14.69 21.14
CA LYS A 342 -15.26 15.45 22.32
C LYS A 342 -13.95 16.16 21.98
N ASN A 343 -13.97 17.48 22.02
CA ASN A 343 -12.77 18.29 21.91
C ASN A 343 -11.92 18.15 23.19
N ASP A 344 -10.60 17.90 23.05
CA ASP A 344 -9.70 17.64 24.19
C ASP A 344 -9.43 18.92 25.01
N GLU A 345 -9.24 20.03 24.35
CA GLU A 345 -8.91 21.31 24.96
C GLU A 345 -10.08 21.90 25.74
N THR A 346 -11.22 22.04 25.09
CA THR A 346 -12.40 22.66 25.68
C THR A 346 -13.23 21.69 26.51
N GLY A 347 -13.03 20.39 26.36
CA GLY A 347 -13.84 19.33 26.98
C GLY A 347 -15.28 19.26 26.49
N ARG A 348 -15.66 20.09 25.50
CA ARG A 348 -17.02 20.11 24.94
C ARG A 348 -17.29 18.81 24.17
N GLN A 349 -18.54 18.37 24.20
CA GLN A 349 -18.96 17.13 23.59
C GLN A 349 -20.27 17.32 22.86
N SER A 350 -20.35 16.80 21.62
CA SER A 350 -21.52 16.87 20.75
C SER A 350 -21.70 15.59 19.94
N TRP A 351 -22.95 15.26 19.61
CA TRP A 351 -23.20 14.35 18.50
C TRP A 351 -22.99 15.13 17.20
N HIS A 352 -21.89 14.82 16.55
CA HIS A 352 -21.55 15.31 15.21
C HIS A 352 -22.24 14.43 14.17
N THR A 353 -22.93 15.04 13.23
CA THR A 353 -23.52 14.35 12.08
C THR A 353 -23.17 15.13 10.84
N GLU A 354 -22.41 14.51 9.93
CA GLU A 354 -22.07 15.10 8.66
C GLU A 354 -22.56 14.20 7.52
N TYR A 355 -23.08 14.80 6.45
CA TYR A 355 -23.39 14.12 5.21
C TYR A 355 -23.15 15.03 4.02
N GLY A 356 -22.74 14.43 2.91
CA GLY A 356 -22.37 15.20 1.75
C GLY A 356 -22.49 14.45 0.43
N ALA A 357 -22.43 15.24 -0.63
CA ALA A 357 -22.44 14.77 -2.00
C ALA A 357 -21.38 15.51 -2.82
N TYR A 358 -20.66 14.76 -3.65
CA TYR A 358 -19.65 15.30 -4.56
C TYR A 358 -19.93 14.84 -5.99
N LEU A 359 -19.66 15.74 -6.93
CA LEU A 359 -19.57 15.46 -8.36
C LEU A 359 -18.12 15.74 -8.78
N SER A 360 -17.49 14.76 -9.40
CA SER A 360 -16.11 14.88 -9.89
C SER A 360 -16.06 14.53 -11.37
N HIS A 361 -15.40 15.33 -12.17
CA HIS A 361 -15.11 15.00 -13.55
C HIS A 361 -13.91 14.04 -13.58
N ASP A 362 -13.93 13.06 -14.49
CA ASP A 362 -12.74 12.26 -14.76
C ASP A 362 -11.57 13.18 -15.13
N ARG A 363 -10.37 12.75 -14.82
CA ARG A 363 -9.17 13.57 -15.10
C ARG A 363 -9.13 13.99 -16.57
N ILE A 364 -9.12 15.27 -16.81
CA ILE A 364 -9.05 15.87 -18.14
C ILE A 364 -7.58 16.02 -18.52
N TYR A 365 -7.14 15.28 -19.54
CA TYR A 365 -5.80 15.47 -20.09
C TYR A 365 -5.82 16.56 -21.17
N LEU A 366 -4.94 17.55 -20.98
CA LEU A 366 -4.85 18.70 -21.89
C LEU A 366 -3.77 18.45 -22.97
N PHE A 367 -3.91 19.13 -24.10
CA PHE A 367 -2.96 19.10 -25.22
C PHE A 367 -2.65 17.71 -25.80
N ASN A 368 -3.57 16.76 -25.69
CA ASN A 368 -3.40 15.36 -26.12
C ASN A 368 -2.16 14.68 -25.53
N THR A 369 -1.73 15.11 -24.36
CA THR A 369 -0.62 14.51 -23.61
C THR A 369 -1.08 14.08 -22.23
N LYS A 370 -0.45 13.03 -21.69
CA LYS A 370 -0.68 12.63 -20.30
C LYS A 370 0.15 13.46 -19.29
N ASN A 371 0.85 14.50 -19.78
CA ASN A 371 1.73 15.31 -18.96
C ASN A 371 1.02 16.47 -18.28
N THR A 372 -0.09 16.95 -18.85
CA THR A 372 -0.87 18.06 -18.29
C THR A 372 -2.30 17.59 -18.05
N PHE A 373 -2.79 17.80 -16.85
CA PHE A 373 -4.13 17.38 -16.48
C PHE A 373 -4.86 18.42 -15.63
N LEU A 374 -6.19 18.31 -15.66
CA LEU A 374 -7.09 19.12 -14.85
C LEU A 374 -8.05 18.18 -14.12
N ASP A 375 -8.08 18.27 -12.79
CA ASP A 375 -9.05 17.61 -11.92
C ASP A 375 -10.07 18.64 -11.42
N LEU A 376 -11.36 18.31 -11.46
CA LEU A 376 -12.44 19.20 -11.05
C LEU A 376 -13.42 18.45 -10.16
N THR A 377 -13.78 19.05 -9.03
CA THR A 377 -14.77 18.52 -8.10
C THR A 377 -15.62 19.66 -7.55
N ILE A 378 -16.92 19.43 -7.46
CA ILE A 378 -17.87 20.27 -6.74
C ILE A 378 -18.60 19.42 -5.73
N GLY A 379 -18.84 19.96 -4.53
CA GLY A 379 -19.54 19.24 -3.50
C GLY A 379 -20.43 20.14 -2.65
N LYS A 380 -21.27 19.50 -1.87
CA LYS A 380 -22.04 20.15 -0.82
C LYS A 380 -22.06 19.24 0.39
N LYS A 381 -21.75 19.80 1.56
CA LYS A 381 -21.84 19.10 2.83
C LYS A 381 -22.85 19.80 3.76
N TRP A 382 -23.40 19.05 4.68
CA TRP A 382 -24.26 19.48 5.74
C TRP A 382 -23.73 18.90 7.03
N VAL A 383 -23.55 19.76 8.03
CA VAL A 383 -23.08 19.39 9.35
C VAL A 383 -24.13 19.78 10.37
N ASN A 384 -24.46 18.87 11.27
CA ASN A 384 -25.35 19.11 12.41
C ASN A 384 -24.63 18.77 13.71
N GLU A 385 -24.62 19.73 14.63
CA GLU A 385 -24.08 19.58 15.97
C GLU A 385 -25.21 19.59 16.99
N SER A 386 -25.36 18.51 17.76
CA SER A 386 -26.44 18.40 18.76
C SER A 386 -26.32 19.40 19.89
N LEU A 387 -25.12 19.92 20.13
CA LEU A 387 -24.90 20.90 21.21
C LEU A 387 -25.52 22.26 20.89
N THR A 388 -25.55 22.65 19.61
CA THR A 388 -26.15 23.92 19.15
C THR A 388 -27.54 23.73 18.55
N ASP A 389 -27.92 22.49 18.22
CA ASP A 389 -29.12 22.13 17.45
C ASP A 389 -29.22 22.86 16.09
N GLU A 390 -28.08 23.21 15.53
CA GLU A 390 -27.99 23.90 14.24
C GLU A 390 -27.51 22.96 13.12
N THR A 391 -28.09 23.14 11.95
CA THR A 391 -27.63 22.48 10.73
C THR A 391 -27.06 23.49 9.78
N ARG A 392 -25.85 23.26 9.31
CA ARG A 392 -25.13 24.11 8.36
C ARG A 392 -24.89 23.41 7.06
N SER A 393 -24.76 24.19 6.02
CA SER A 393 -24.43 23.64 4.72
C SER A 393 -23.37 24.48 4.02
N THR A 394 -22.41 23.81 3.41
CA THR A 394 -21.28 24.44 2.73
C THR A 394 -21.17 23.87 1.33
N MET A 395 -20.92 24.76 0.37
CA MET A 395 -20.54 24.37 -1.01
C MET A 395 -19.03 24.33 -1.12
N MET A 396 -18.51 23.30 -1.73
CA MET A 396 -17.09 23.07 -1.94
C MET A 396 -16.77 23.05 -3.44
N TYR A 397 -15.67 23.70 -3.81
CA TYR A 397 -15.18 23.78 -5.19
C TYR A 397 -13.69 23.49 -5.19
N TYR A 398 -13.26 22.46 -5.88
CA TYR A 398 -11.86 22.06 -5.99
C TYR A 398 -11.48 21.95 -7.46
N GLY A 399 -10.39 22.58 -7.84
CA GLY A 399 -9.83 22.47 -9.19
C GLY A 399 -8.31 22.43 -9.10
N THR A 400 -7.68 21.41 -9.72
CA THR A 400 -6.23 21.26 -9.72
C THR A 400 -5.71 21.06 -11.13
N LEU A 401 -4.81 21.92 -11.55
CA LEU A 401 -4.03 21.80 -12.78
C LEU A 401 -2.65 21.27 -12.44
N GLY A 402 -2.29 20.12 -12.98
CA GLY A 402 -1.00 19.49 -12.78
C GLY A 402 -0.23 19.31 -14.07
N GLN A 403 1.11 19.38 -13.99
CA GLN A 403 1.99 19.19 -15.14
C GLN A 403 3.28 18.45 -14.79
N LYS A 404 3.59 17.43 -15.59
CA LYS A 404 4.89 16.76 -15.61
C LYS A 404 5.82 17.50 -16.59
N LEU A 405 6.97 17.92 -16.12
CA LEU A 405 8.03 18.57 -16.91
C LEU A 405 9.21 17.59 -17.06
N GLY A 406 9.12 16.71 -18.06
CA GLY A 406 10.02 15.57 -18.21
C GLY A 406 9.78 14.49 -17.17
N SER A 407 10.83 13.73 -16.82
CA SER A 407 10.74 12.59 -15.88
C SER A 407 11.04 12.96 -14.42
N LYS A 408 11.50 14.16 -14.16
CA LYS A 408 12.05 14.54 -12.85
C LYS A 408 11.32 15.70 -12.18
N TRP A 409 10.58 16.50 -12.92
CA TRP A 409 9.93 17.69 -12.40
C TRP A 409 8.41 17.56 -12.52
N TYR A 410 7.74 17.97 -11.46
CA TYR A 410 6.28 17.99 -11.34
C TYR A 410 5.88 19.34 -10.78
N THR A 411 4.89 20.00 -11.37
CA THR A 411 4.34 21.24 -10.86
C THR A 411 2.83 21.22 -10.92
N TRP A 412 2.19 21.94 -10.01
CA TRP A 412 0.74 22.00 -9.95
C TRP A 412 0.26 23.29 -9.31
N ALA A 413 -0.99 23.64 -9.60
CA ALA A 413 -1.71 24.71 -8.95
C ALA A 413 -3.15 24.29 -8.72
N GLY A 414 -3.64 24.42 -7.50
CA GLY A 414 -4.99 24.06 -7.09
C GLY A 414 -5.73 25.27 -6.51
N TYR A 415 -6.99 25.39 -6.88
CA TYR A 415 -7.92 26.32 -6.27
C TYR A 415 -8.91 25.55 -5.42
N TYR A 416 -9.03 25.95 -4.16
CA TYR A 416 -9.91 25.36 -3.18
C TYR A 416 -10.82 26.43 -2.63
N ARG A 417 -12.12 26.15 -2.56
CA ARG A 417 -13.07 27.05 -1.94
C ARG A 417 -14.05 26.23 -1.10
N GLU A 418 -14.06 26.55 0.17
CA GLU A 418 -15.01 26.02 1.13
C GLU A 418 -15.32 27.14 2.12
N LYS A 419 -16.59 27.41 2.35
CA LYS A 419 -16.96 28.50 3.24
C LYS A 419 -16.70 28.09 4.70
N VAL A 420 -15.87 28.85 5.38
CA VAL A 420 -15.69 28.75 6.82
C VAL A 420 -16.97 29.18 7.52
N THR A 421 -17.46 28.33 8.39
CA THR A 421 -18.64 28.60 9.22
C THR A 421 -18.17 28.59 10.66
N SER A 422 -18.05 29.77 11.27
CA SER A 422 -17.62 29.87 12.70
C SER A 422 -18.56 29.11 13.61
N ASP A 423 -18.05 28.21 14.42
CA ASP A 423 -18.79 27.40 15.37
C ASP A 423 -18.03 26.89 16.56
N LEU A 424 -18.80 26.23 17.43
CA LEU A 424 -18.41 25.54 18.64
C LEU A 424 -17.33 24.47 18.44
N TYR A 425 -17.23 23.93 17.22
CA TYR A 425 -16.20 23.04 16.76
C TYR A 425 -15.67 23.61 15.44
N ASP A 426 -14.49 24.16 15.45
CA ASP A 426 -13.77 24.50 14.22
C ASP A 426 -13.28 23.25 13.47
N LEU A 427 -13.74 22.10 13.89
CA LEU A 427 -13.36 20.80 13.45
C LEU A 427 -13.81 20.53 12.00
N GLY A 428 -12.86 20.17 11.16
CA GLY A 428 -13.11 19.85 9.75
C GLY A 428 -13.44 21.07 8.91
N GLN A 429 -13.10 22.28 9.36
CA GLN A 429 -13.18 23.50 8.55
C GLN A 429 -11.83 23.76 7.85
N PRO A 430 -11.83 24.39 6.67
CA PRO A 430 -10.58 24.79 6.05
C PRO A 430 -10.01 26.03 6.74
N ASP A 431 -8.69 26.11 6.86
CA ASP A 431 -7.97 27.28 7.42
C ASP A 431 -8.29 28.56 6.62
N MET A 432 -8.61 28.40 5.35
CA MET A 432 -8.91 29.49 4.41
C MET A 432 -10.17 29.20 3.62
N GLU A 433 -11.11 30.15 3.54
CA GLU A 433 -12.32 30.02 2.70
C GLU A 433 -11.99 29.90 1.22
N ARG A 434 -10.92 30.56 0.77
CA ARG A 434 -10.45 30.57 -0.62
C ARG A 434 -8.95 30.44 -0.66
N GLU A 435 -8.50 29.27 -1.00
CA GLU A 435 -7.08 28.96 -1.06
C GLU A 435 -6.61 28.77 -2.50
N LEU A 436 -5.47 29.37 -2.84
CA LEU A 436 -4.67 29.00 -4.00
C LEU A 436 -3.44 28.27 -3.49
N ARG A 437 -3.37 26.97 -3.79
CA ARG A 437 -2.23 26.11 -3.44
C ARG A 437 -1.43 25.81 -4.68
N ASN A 438 -0.13 25.98 -4.62
CA ASN A 438 0.74 25.65 -5.73
C ASN A 438 2.02 24.97 -5.24
N GLY A 439 2.53 24.07 -6.05
CA GLY A 439 3.71 23.32 -5.67
C GLY A 439 4.59 22.93 -6.85
N ILE A 440 5.83 22.62 -6.50
CA ILE A 440 6.82 22.07 -7.41
C ILE A 440 7.59 20.97 -6.71
N SER A 441 7.74 19.82 -7.37
CA SER A 441 8.53 18.70 -6.89
C SER A 441 9.63 18.34 -7.87
N TYR A 442 10.79 18.00 -7.33
CA TYR A 442 11.96 17.56 -8.08
C TYR A 442 12.42 16.18 -7.58
N LYS A 443 12.44 15.21 -8.48
CA LYS A 443 12.89 13.82 -8.23
C LYS A 443 14.17 13.57 -9.03
N PRO A 444 15.36 13.95 -8.52
CA PRO A 444 16.64 13.75 -9.24
C PRO A 444 16.93 12.28 -9.52
N ASP A 445 16.50 11.41 -8.62
CA ASP A 445 16.67 9.96 -8.66
C ASP A 445 15.50 9.25 -7.93
N ASP A 446 15.52 7.92 -7.89
CA ASP A 446 14.48 7.10 -7.25
C ASP A 446 14.49 7.18 -5.71
N ARG A 447 15.52 7.79 -5.14
CA ARG A 447 15.70 7.88 -3.68
C ARG A 447 15.32 9.24 -3.12
N ASN A 448 15.50 10.30 -3.87
CA ASN A 448 15.32 11.67 -3.38
C ASN A 448 14.11 12.35 -4.02
N THR A 449 13.33 12.99 -3.18
CA THR A 449 12.25 13.90 -3.60
C THR A 449 12.40 15.20 -2.81
N PHE A 450 12.38 16.31 -3.50
CA PHE A 450 12.32 17.65 -2.94
C PHE A 450 11.02 18.29 -3.40
N SER A 451 10.28 18.92 -2.50
CA SER A 451 9.08 19.66 -2.87
C SER A 451 9.00 20.99 -2.12
N ILE A 452 8.36 21.93 -2.76
CA ILE A 452 8.00 23.23 -2.19
C ILE A 452 6.52 23.40 -2.50
N VAL A 453 5.72 23.64 -1.47
CA VAL A 453 4.30 23.93 -1.58
C VAL A 453 4.05 25.30 -0.94
N ASN A 454 3.35 26.16 -1.66
CA ASN A 454 2.92 27.45 -1.14
C ASN A 454 1.41 27.47 -1.05
N ARG A 455 0.90 27.96 0.06
CA ARG A 455 -0.52 28.20 0.34
C ARG A 455 -0.76 29.69 0.41
N TYR A 456 -1.72 30.17 -0.34
CA TYR A 456 -2.04 31.60 -0.46
C TYR A 456 -3.53 31.81 -0.15
N ASP A 457 -3.82 32.64 0.85
CA ASP A 457 -5.18 33.06 1.16
C ASP A 457 -5.65 34.13 0.18
N MET A 458 -6.54 33.72 -0.73
CA MET A 458 -7.16 34.63 -1.70
C MET A 458 -8.20 35.55 -1.07
N GLY A 459 -8.65 35.26 0.15
CA GLY A 459 -9.59 36.07 0.91
C GLY A 459 -8.89 37.27 1.53
N GLN A 460 -7.77 37.04 2.18
CA GLN A 460 -6.94 38.04 2.84
C GLN A 460 -5.87 38.64 1.93
N HIS A 461 -5.65 38.02 0.75
CA HIS A 461 -4.59 38.42 -0.21
C HIS A 461 -3.18 38.30 0.37
N GLU A 462 -2.90 37.25 1.13
CA GLU A 462 -1.60 37.02 1.77
C GLU A 462 -1.09 35.60 1.58
N ASN A 463 0.23 35.44 1.63
CA ASN A 463 0.80 34.10 1.75
C ASN A 463 0.47 33.58 3.14
N TYR A 464 -0.08 32.35 3.20
CA TYR A 464 -0.45 31.71 4.45
C TYR A 464 0.77 30.98 5.01
N GLU A 465 1.30 30.04 4.24
CA GLU A 465 2.52 29.31 4.59
C GLU A 465 3.27 28.80 3.37
N THR A 466 4.53 28.41 3.58
CA THR A 466 5.35 27.72 2.58
C THR A 466 6.00 26.52 3.21
N ILE A 467 5.77 25.33 2.61
CA ILE A 467 6.23 24.03 3.11
C ILE A 467 7.37 23.56 2.22
N TYR A 468 8.49 23.22 2.82
CA TYR A 468 9.66 22.66 2.17
C TYR A 468 9.84 21.24 2.63
N THR A 469 9.80 20.26 1.72
CA THR A 469 9.94 18.85 2.07
C THR A 469 11.13 18.24 1.35
N TRP A 470 11.94 17.47 2.08
CA TRP A 470 12.90 16.56 1.52
C TRP A 470 12.64 15.15 2.03
N ARG A 471 12.42 14.22 1.11
CA ARG A 471 12.26 12.80 1.42
C ARG A 471 13.41 12.01 0.80
N HIS A 472 14.10 11.21 1.62
CA HIS A 472 15.11 10.28 1.18
C HIS A 472 14.69 8.85 1.46
N ARG A 473 14.64 8.02 0.40
CA ARG A 473 14.31 6.60 0.50
C ARG A 473 15.57 5.77 0.52
N PHE A 474 15.73 4.99 1.56
CA PHE A 474 16.66 3.88 1.61
C PHE A 474 15.99 2.61 1.10
N CYS A 475 16.66 1.49 1.21
CA CYS A 475 16.14 0.21 0.76
C CYS A 475 14.83 -0.19 1.48
N CYS A 476 14.80 -0.06 2.82
CA CYS A 476 13.73 -0.56 3.68
C CYS A 476 13.08 0.52 4.53
N TRP A 477 13.51 1.75 4.43
CA TRP A 477 12.99 2.86 5.21
C TRP A 477 13.15 4.17 4.46
N ALA A 478 12.42 5.18 4.90
CA ALA A 478 12.57 6.54 4.42
C ALA A 478 12.71 7.51 5.60
N ILE A 479 13.37 8.61 5.34
CA ILE A 479 13.37 9.77 6.22
C ILE A 479 12.76 10.94 5.45
N THR A 480 11.88 11.67 6.11
CA THR A 480 11.30 12.90 5.59
C THR A 480 11.63 14.02 6.55
N PHE A 481 12.16 15.11 6.03
CA PHE A 481 12.31 16.40 6.71
C PHE A 481 11.34 17.38 6.09
N GLU A 482 10.61 18.08 6.92
CA GLU A 482 9.68 19.11 6.50
C GLU A 482 9.91 20.35 7.33
N TYR A 483 9.87 21.50 6.65
CA TYR A 483 9.94 22.81 7.27
C TYR A 483 8.76 23.61 6.77
N GLU A 484 7.89 23.94 7.68
CA GLU A 484 6.71 24.74 7.46
C GLU A 484 7.00 26.15 7.93
N HIS A 485 7.02 27.09 6.98
CA HIS A 485 7.27 28.50 7.26
C HIS A 485 5.95 29.26 7.21
N ALA A 486 5.43 29.57 8.38
CA ALA A 486 4.24 30.39 8.52
C ALA A 486 4.55 31.87 8.12
N HIS A 487 3.67 32.44 7.31
CA HIS A 487 3.72 33.85 6.93
C HIS A 487 2.70 34.70 7.68
N THR A 488 1.77 34.08 8.36
CA THR A 488 0.70 34.69 9.17
C THR A 488 0.85 34.32 10.62
N ALA A 489 0.20 35.05 11.51
CA ALA A 489 0.18 34.71 12.93
C ALA A 489 -0.85 33.59 13.27
N LYS A 490 -1.49 33.02 12.27
CA LYS A 490 -2.48 31.95 12.45
C LYS A 490 -1.86 30.55 12.51
N GLU A 491 -0.64 30.44 12.02
CA GLU A 491 0.12 29.20 11.98
C GLU A 491 1.48 29.40 12.61
N ASP A 492 2.05 28.34 13.13
CA ASP A 492 3.38 28.34 13.70
C ASP A 492 4.42 27.82 12.71
N THR A 493 5.60 28.45 12.70
CA THR A 493 6.73 27.95 11.93
C THR A 493 7.31 26.74 12.64
N GLN A 494 7.32 25.59 11.95
CA GLN A 494 7.70 24.33 12.60
C GLN A 494 8.59 23.44 11.74
N TRP A 495 9.20 22.44 12.39
CA TRP A 495 10.00 21.40 11.78
C TRP A 495 9.44 20.04 12.08
N ASN A 496 9.30 19.22 11.03
CA ASN A 496 8.81 17.85 11.14
C ASN A 496 9.87 16.88 10.64
N ILE A 497 10.10 15.80 11.37
CA ILE A 497 11.01 14.73 10.99
C ILE A 497 10.27 13.41 11.14
N LYS A 498 10.15 12.68 10.05
CA LYS A 498 9.51 11.37 10.04
C LYS A 498 10.47 10.31 9.58
N TYR A 499 10.61 9.26 10.36
CA TYR A 499 11.31 8.03 9.99
C TYR A 499 10.28 6.92 9.88
N GLU A 500 10.14 6.32 8.71
CA GLU A 500 9.16 5.27 8.44
C GLU A 500 9.80 4.05 7.80
N PHE A 501 9.30 2.88 8.15
CA PHE A 501 9.70 1.65 7.49
C PHE A 501 8.90 1.46 6.21
N LEU A 502 9.60 1.07 5.13
CA LEU A 502 9.02 0.80 3.82
C LEU A 502 8.96 -0.70 3.60
N ASN A 503 7.88 -1.17 3.02
CA ASN A 503 7.72 -2.59 2.60
C ASN A 503 7.77 -3.60 3.76
N TRP A 504 7.09 -3.29 4.86
CA TRP A 504 6.98 -4.18 6.02
C TRP A 504 5.57 -4.76 6.15
#